data_a7067434c3c2977ca22f63a9c6d6841d
#
_entry.id   a7067434c3c2977ca22f63a9c6d6841d
#
_cell.length_a   1.000
_cell.length_b   1.000
_cell.length_c   1.000
_cell.angle_alpha   90.00
_cell.angle_beta   90.00
_cell.angle_gamma   90.00
#
_symmetry.space_group_name_H-M   'P 1'
#
loop_
_entity.id
_entity.type
_entity.pdbx_description
1 polymer ?
#
loop_
_entity_poly.entity_id
_entity_poly.type
_entity_poly.pdbx_seq_one_letter_code
_entity_poly.pdbx_strand_id
1 'polypeptide(L)'
;NNGSVSNGKDISHAEVVKRFKNKSPILQKNNLDLINKQYEVFKLIDAYRQKGHFKANLDPLKLEQPNVPAELSYTFYDLDENDLNKSFNFKSSKDNKNSSLQDIIEFLETVYCSSVGYEFKHICEKEITDWFIEKLERDKSPNSQLSNEEKIYILKRLGSAEGLAKFLSSRYPGMKRFGIEGAESLIPVSYTHLRAHETNS
;
A
#
# COMPACT_ATOMS: atom_id res chain seq x y z
N ASN A 1 -60.48 -37.80 10.19
CA ASN A 1 -59.02 -37.45 10.20
C ASN A 1 -58.86 -36.09 10.86
N ASN A 2 -58.49 -36.13 12.14
CA ASN A 2 -58.27 -34.95 12.96
C ASN A 2 -56.90 -34.33 12.63
N GLY A 3 -56.92 -33.19 11.99
CA GLY A 3 -55.75 -32.33 11.88
C GLY A 3 -55.67 -31.42 13.11
N SER A 4 -54.68 -31.64 13.95
CA SER A 4 -54.40 -30.78 15.10
C SER A 4 -53.83 -29.45 14.60
N VAL A 5 -54.60 -28.38 14.76
CA VAL A 5 -54.14 -27.00 14.58
C VAL A 5 -53.27 -26.63 15.78
N SER A 6 -51.97 -26.41 15.58
CA SER A 6 -51.08 -25.88 16.59
C SER A 6 -51.50 -24.44 16.91
N ASN A 7 -51.95 -24.19 18.13
CA ASN A 7 -52.18 -22.85 18.68
C ASN A 7 -50.86 -22.08 18.78
N GLY A 8 -50.47 -21.40 17.72
CA GLY A 8 -49.48 -20.33 17.80
C GLY A 8 -50.08 -19.20 18.62
N LYS A 9 -49.55 -18.94 19.82
CA LYS A 9 -49.93 -17.75 20.60
C LYS A 9 -49.64 -16.51 19.75
N ASP A 10 -50.71 -15.84 19.32
CA ASP A 10 -50.60 -14.54 18.66
C ASP A 10 -49.85 -13.57 19.59
N ILE A 11 -48.70 -13.07 19.15
CA ILE A 11 -47.95 -12.11 19.93
C ILE A 11 -48.69 -10.78 19.87
N SER A 12 -49.08 -10.26 21.02
CA SER A 12 -49.79 -8.99 21.15
C SER A 12 -49.02 -7.87 20.48
N HIS A 13 -49.69 -7.03 19.67
CA HIS A 13 -49.08 -5.85 19.01
C HIS A 13 -48.34 -4.95 20.02
N ALA A 14 -48.82 -4.85 21.25
CA ALA A 14 -48.16 -4.11 22.34
C ALA A 14 -46.83 -4.74 22.73
N GLU A 15 -46.68 -6.05 22.67
CA GLU A 15 -45.44 -6.77 22.99
C GLU A 15 -44.39 -6.64 21.86
N VAL A 16 -44.85 -6.63 20.61
CA VAL A 16 -44.02 -6.33 19.43
C VAL A 16 -43.52 -4.91 19.51
N VAL A 17 -44.37 -3.92 19.73
CA VAL A 17 -44.00 -2.50 19.90
C VAL A 17 -43.01 -2.30 21.04
N LYS A 18 -43.16 -3.02 22.17
CA LYS A 18 -42.26 -2.97 23.32
C LYS A 18 -40.86 -3.51 22.95
N ARG A 19 -40.77 -4.58 22.16
CA ARG A 19 -39.47 -5.12 21.66
C ARG A 19 -38.77 -4.16 20.72
N PHE A 20 -39.48 -3.39 19.92
CA PHE A 20 -38.89 -2.38 19.04
C PHE A 20 -38.51 -1.07 19.77
N LYS A 21 -39.29 -0.67 20.79
CA LYS A 21 -38.97 0.52 21.62
C LYS A 21 -37.75 0.32 22.51
N ASN A 22 -37.43 -0.90 22.90
CA ASN A 22 -36.27 -1.21 23.75
C ASN A 22 -34.94 -1.38 23.00
N LYS A 23 -34.91 -1.24 21.68
CA LYS A 23 -33.65 -1.07 20.95
C LYS A 23 -33.17 0.37 21.14
N SER A 24 -32.26 0.55 22.08
CA SER A 24 -31.70 1.87 22.42
C SER A 24 -31.23 2.62 21.17
N PRO A 25 -31.71 3.86 20.92
CA PRO A 25 -31.23 4.70 19.81
C PRO A 25 -29.70 4.93 19.83
N ILE A 26 -29.10 4.86 21.02
CA ILE A 26 -27.67 5.01 21.27
C ILE A 26 -26.84 3.89 20.62
N LEU A 27 -27.30 2.63 20.69
CA LEU A 27 -26.61 1.50 20.05
C LEU A 27 -26.66 1.57 18.53
N GLN A 28 -27.73 2.10 17.95
CA GLN A 28 -27.83 2.31 16.51
C GLN A 28 -26.95 3.45 16.02
N LYS A 29 -26.85 4.54 16.79
CA LYS A 29 -26.00 5.69 16.45
C LYS A 29 -24.51 5.33 16.50
N ASN A 30 -24.08 4.59 17.53
CA ASN A 30 -22.68 4.16 17.66
C ASN A 30 -22.28 3.17 16.55
N ASN A 31 -23.17 2.30 16.10
CA ASN A 31 -22.90 1.40 14.98
C ASN A 31 -22.80 2.15 13.65
N LEU A 32 -23.64 3.15 13.42
CA LEU A 32 -23.59 3.98 12.22
C LEU A 32 -22.29 4.82 12.18
N ASP A 33 -21.87 5.34 13.30
CA ASP A 33 -20.62 6.11 13.42
C ASP A 33 -19.40 5.24 13.11
N LEU A 34 -19.37 4.01 13.63
CA LEU A 34 -18.29 3.03 13.34
C LEU A 34 -18.28 2.63 11.86
N ILE A 35 -19.44 2.43 11.25
CA ILE A 35 -19.54 2.09 9.82
C ILE A 35 -19.06 3.26 8.96
N ASN A 36 -19.43 4.49 9.30
CA ASN A 36 -18.99 5.68 8.60
C ASN A 36 -17.45 5.84 8.71
N LYS A 37 -16.90 5.71 9.91
CA LYS A 37 -15.44 5.77 10.12
C LYS A 37 -14.70 4.64 9.41
N GLN A 38 -15.26 3.43 9.35
CA GLN A 38 -14.68 2.34 8.55
C GLN A 38 -14.62 2.69 7.06
N TYR A 39 -15.63 3.37 6.55
CA TYR A 39 -15.62 3.84 5.15
C TYR A 39 -14.55 4.90 4.92
N GLU A 40 -14.38 5.83 5.85
CA GLU A 40 -13.31 6.85 5.77
C GLU A 40 -11.91 6.21 5.84
N VAL A 41 -11.72 5.17 6.65
CA VAL A 41 -10.47 4.40 6.67
C VAL A 41 -10.20 3.72 5.31
N PHE A 42 -11.22 3.21 4.63
CA PHE A 42 -11.02 2.66 3.28
C PHE A 42 -10.59 3.71 2.26
N LYS A 43 -11.13 4.94 2.34
CA LYS A 43 -10.67 6.05 1.49
C LYS A 43 -9.20 6.41 1.78
N LEU A 44 -8.81 6.46 3.04
CA LEU A 44 -7.43 6.70 3.43
C LEU A 44 -6.49 5.62 2.86
N ILE A 45 -6.86 4.34 2.96
CA ILE A 45 -6.08 3.24 2.39
C ILE A 45 -5.93 3.41 0.87
N ASP A 46 -7.02 3.74 0.17
CA ASP A 46 -6.97 3.96 -1.29
C ASP A 46 -6.14 5.19 -1.66
N ALA A 47 -6.17 6.24 -0.85
CA ALA A 47 -5.31 7.41 -1.04
C ALA A 47 -3.82 7.06 -0.94
N TYR A 48 -3.40 6.24 0.03
CA TYR A 48 -2.02 5.77 0.11
C TYR A 48 -1.61 4.93 -1.10
N ARG A 49 -2.50 4.04 -1.58
CA ARG A 49 -2.26 3.24 -2.79
C ARG A 49 -2.14 4.08 -4.06
N GLN A 50 -2.84 5.21 -4.11
CA GLN A 50 -2.86 6.11 -5.26
C GLN A 50 -1.78 7.18 -5.20
N LYS A 51 -1.54 7.77 -4.02
CA LYS A 51 -0.75 8.99 -3.84
C LYS A 51 0.44 8.82 -2.89
N GLY A 52 0.67 7.63 -2.35
CA GLY A 52 1.76 7.38 -1.40
C GLY A 52 3.14 7.75 -1.93
N HIS A 53 3.35 7.60 -3.24
CA HIS A 53 4.59 7.97 -3.91
C HIS A 53 4.96 9.45 -3.76
N PHE A 54 4.01 10.37 -3.57
CA PHE A 54 4.30 11.78 -3.31
C PHE A 54 4.92 12.04 -1.93
N LYS A 55 4.69 11.13 -0.97
CA LYS A 55 5.32 11.18 0.37
C LYS A 55 6.60 10.35 0.43
N ALA A 56 6.88 9.53 -0.57
CA ALA A 56 8.03 8.64 -0.60
C ALA A 56 9.34 9.43 -0.63
N ASN A 57 10.36 8.91 0.06
CA ASN A 57 11.70 9.51 0.10
C ASN A 57 12.48 9.15 -1.18
N LEU A 58 12.17 9.81 -2.28
CA LEU A 58 12.74 9.56 -3.61
C LEU A 58 13.98 10.41 -3.89
N ASP A 59 14.19 11.48 -3.14
CA ASP A 59 15.34 12.37 -3.29
C ASP A 59 16.36 12.14 -2.17
N PRO A 60 17.41 11.32 -2.39
CA PRO A 60 18.45 11.08 -1.40
C PRO A 60 19.29 12.32 -1.09
N LEU A 61 19.32 13.31 -1.98
CA LEU A 61 20.06 14.56 -1.81
C LEU A 61 19.23 15.64 -1.11
N LYS A 62 17.93 15.43 -0.98
CA LYS A 62 16.98 16.36 -0.33
C LYS A 62 16.99 17.77 -0.94
N LEU A 63 17.10 17.84 -2.26
CA LEU A 63 17.13 19.09 -3.02
C LEU A 63 15.74 19.75 -3.05
N GLU A 64 14.68 18.95 -3.02
CA GLU A 64 13.31 19.44 -3.02
C GLU A 64 12.54 18.88 -1.82
N GLN A 65 11.61 19.70 -1.32
CA GLN A 65 10.67 19.25 -0.28
C GLN A 65 9.51 18.51 -0.96
N PRO A 66 9.13 17.32 -0.50
CA PRO A 66 8.01 16.60 -1.06
C PRO A 66 6.71 17.39 -0.87
N ASN A 67 5.94 17.53 -1.94
CA ASN A 67 4.60 18.10 -1.89
C ASN A 67 3.60 17.00 -1.47
N VAL A 68 3.43 16.81 -0.17
CA VAL A 68 2.60 15.75 0.38
C VAL A 68 1.12 16.11 0.27
N PRO A 69 0.30 15.33 -0.46
CA PRO A 69 -1.13 15.57 -0.56
C PRO A 69 -1.83 15.47 0.79
N ALA A 70 -2.80 16.35 1.05
CA ALA A 70 -3.57 16.37 2.30
C ALA A 70 -4.34 15.05 2.54
N GLU A 71 -4.70 14.36 1.47
CA GLU A 71 -5.41 13.09 1.50
C GLU A 71 -4.58 11.93 2.10
N LEU A 72 -3.29 12.12 2.34
CA LEU A 72 -2.47 11.16 3.07
C LEU A 72 -2.54 11.36 4.60
N SER A 73 -3.27 12.37 5.07
CA SER A 73 -3.54 12.57 6.49
C SER A 73 -4.89 11.97 6.88
N TYR A 74 -4.94 11.23 7.99
CA TYR A 74 -6.19 10.70 8.54
C TYR A 74 -7.18 11.83 8.92
N THR A 75 -6.67 13.00 9.28
CA THR A 75 -7.49 14.17 9.63
C THR A 75 -8.31 14.71 8.45
N PHE A 76 -7.89 14.43 7.21
CA PHE A 76 -8.64 14.78 6.00
C PHE A 76 -9.98 14.02 5.89
N TYR A 77 -10.10 12.89 6.57
CA TYR A 77 -11.26 12.01 6.54
C TYR A 77 -12.08 12.06 7.84
N ASP A 78 -12.05 13.18 8.55
CA ASP A 78 -12.76 13.36 9.82
C ASP A 78 -12.43 12.29 10.88
N LEU A 79 -11.23 11.70 10.79
CA LEU A 79 -10.68 10.82 11.80
C LEU A 79 -9.83 11.62 12.77
N ASP A 80 -9.92 11.32 14.06
CA ASP A 80 -9.23 12.05 15.12
C ASP A 80 -8.22 11.17 15.89
N GLU A 81 -7.47 11.76 16.81
CA GLU A 81 -6.49 11.05 17.64
C GLU A 81 -7.12 9.92 18.47
N ASN A 82 -8.41 10.06 18.87
CA ASN A 82 -9.12 9.01 19.59
C ASN A 82 -9.44 7.79 18.72
N ASP A 83 -9.39 7.96 17.39
CA ASP A 83 -9.62 6.86 16.44
C ASP A 83 -8.35 6.04 16.18
N LEU A 84 -7.15 6.58 16.46
CA LEU A 84 -5.88 5.91 16.23
C LEU A 84 -5.79 4.52 16.89
N ASN A 85 -6.35 4.42 18.11
CA ASN A 85 -6.36 3.17 18.86
C ASN A 85 -7.60 2.29 18.58
N LYS A 86 -8.56 2.76 17.77
CA LYS A 86 -9.74 1.98 17.41
C LYS A 86 -9.40 0.94 16.35
N SER A 87 -10.07 -0.20 16.46
CA SER A 87 -9.86 -1.31 15.56
C SER A 87 -10.77 -1.20 14.34
N PHE A 88 -10.18 -1.26 13.16
CA PHE A 88 -10.84 -1.20 11.85
C PHE A 88 -10.53 -2.45 11.04
N ASN A 89 -11.46 -2.81 10.16
CA ASN A 89 -11.24 -3.92 9.25
C ASN A 89 -10.26 -3.47 8.15
N PHE A 90 -9.11 -4.10 8.13
CA PHE A 90 -8.08 -3.90 7.13
C PHE A 90 -7.84 -5.21 6.38
N LYS A 91 -8.15 -5.19 5.09
CA LYS A 91 -7.84 -6.30 4.20
C LYS A 91 -6.48 -6.05 3.54
N SER A 92 -5.43 -6.56 4.16
CA SER A 92 -4.16 -6.77 3.48
C SER A 92 -4.18 -8.10 2.73
N SER A 93 -3.27 -8.29 1.78
CA SER A 93 -3.21 -9.49 0.94
C SER A 93 -3.14 -10.83 1.70
N LYS A 94 -2.68 -10.82 2.95
CA LYS A 94 -2.50 -12.05 3.77
C LYS A 94 -3.58 -12.30 4.82
N ASP A 95 -4.16 -11.25 5.37
CA ASP A 95 -5.03 -11.39 6.54
C ASP A 95 -6.20 -10.39 6.50
N ASN A 96 -7.41 -10.90 6.64
CA ASN A 96 -8.53 -10.08 7.09
C ASN A 96 -8.39 -9.88 8.59
N LYS A 97 -7.62 -8.89 9.02
CA LYS A 97 -7.39 -8.59 10.42
C LYS A 97 -8.01 -7.25 10.78
N ASN A 98 -8.63 -7.21 11.95
CA ASN A 98 -8.90 -5.95 12.60
C ASN A 98 -7.57 -5.43 13.16
N SER A 99 -7.15 -4.26 12.68
CA SER A 99 -5.92 -3.58 13.12
C SER A 99 -6.26 -2.20 13.63
N SER A 100 -5.47 -1.64 14.53
CA SER A 100 -5.65 -0.24 14.94
C SER A 100 -5.42 0.69 13.75
N LEU A 101 -6.05 1.86 13.74
CA LEU A 101 -5.81 2.85 12.67
C LEU A 101 -4.33 3.23 12.60
N GLN A 102 -3.66 3.32 13.74
CA GLN A 102 -2.23 3.61 13.81
C GLN A 102 -1.40 2.53 13.10
N ASP A 103 -1.67 1.24 13.39
CA ASP A 103 -0.96 0.12 12.73
C ASP A 103 -1.21 0.11 11.21
N ILE A 104 -2.44 0.46 10.79
CA ILE A 104 -2.79 0.55 9.36
C ILE A 104 -1.97 1.66 8.70
N ILE A 105 -1.90 2.85 9.30
CA ILE A 105 -1.13 3.97 8.76
C ILE A 105 0.36 3.62 8.68
N GLU A 106 0.93 3.08 9.74
CA GLU A 106 2.34 2.68 9.79
C GLU A 106 2.67 1.63 8.72
N PHE A 107 1.79 0.66 8.54
CA PHE A 107 1.92 -0.32 7.46
C PHE A 107 1.89 0.33 6.07
N LEU A 108 0.92 1.21 5.81
CA LEU A 108 0.79 1.90 4.53
C LEU A 108 1.99 2.81 4.23
N GLU A 109 2.50 3.51 5.24
CA GLU A 109 3.72 4.32 5.11
C GLU A 109 4.93 3.47 4.79
N THR A 110 5.07 2.32 5.45
CA THR A 110 6.18 1.38 5.18
C THR A 110 6.13 0.84 3.75
N VAL A 111 4.94 0.54 3.23
CA VAL A 111 4.77 0.00 1.88
C VAL A 111 4.89 1.08 0.81
N TYR A 112 4.15 2.19 0.95
CA TYR A 112 3.93 3.15 -0.14
C TYR A 112 4.72 4.45 -0.04
N CYS A 113 5.32 4.75 1.14
CA CYS A 113 6.03 5.99 1.39
C CYS A 113 7.51 5.78 1.73
N SER A 114 8.08 4.63 1.41
CA SER A 114 9.49 4.30 1.66
C SER A 114 10.42 4.99 0.63
N SER A 115 11.53 4.36 0.28
CA SER A 115 12.48 4.87 -0.74
C SER A 115 12.10 4.50 -2.18
N VAL A 116 10.93 3.92 -2.40
CA VAL A 116 10.41 3.56 -3.73
C VAL A 116 9.01 4.14 -3.88
N GLY A 117 8.76 4.86 -4.98
CA GLY A 117 7.45 5.35 -5.36
C GLY A 117 6.74 4.38 -6.29
N TYR A 118 5.49 4.03 -5.98
CA TYR A 118 4.69 3.11 -6.78
C TYR A 118 3.52 3.86 -7.43
N GLU A 119 3.49 3.84 -8.75
CA GLU A 119 2.46 4.49 -9.56
C GLU A 119 1.76 3.46 -10.46
N PHE A 120 0.72 2.81 -9.97
CA PHE A 120 0.02 1.75 -10.69
C PHE A 120 -1.51 1.93 -10.76
N LYS A 121 -2.08 2.85 -9.97
CA LYS A 121 -3.53 3.04 -9.90
C LYS A 121 -4.14 3.69 -11.16
N HIS A 122 -3.31 4.13 -12.11
CA HIS A 122 -3.74 4.58 -13.43
C HIS A 122 -4.06 3.41 -14.39
N ILE A 123 -3.67 2.19 -14.04
CA ILE A 123 -3.92 0.99 -14.83
C ILE A 123 -5.41 0.64 -14.72
N CYS A 124 -6.10 0.57 -15.86
CA CYS A 124 -7.55 0.33 -15.91
C CYS A 124 -7.91 -1.12 -15.61
N GLU A 125 -7.02 -2.06 -15.90
CA GLU A 125 -7.24 -3.49 -15.69
C GLU A 125 -7.16 -3.82 -14.20
N LYS A 126 -8.32 -4.17 -13.65
CA LYS A 126 -8.47 -4.46 -12.21
C LYS A 126 -7.57 -5.60 -11.74
N GLU A 127 -7.43 -6.65 -12.53
CA GLU A 127 -6.60 -7.81 -12.19
C GLU A 127 -5.13 -7.43 -12.01
N ILE A 128 -4.60 -6.55 -12.86
CA ILE A 128 -3.23 -6.06 -12.77
C ILE A 128 -3.06 -5.19 -11.53
N THR A 129 -4.01 -4.28 -11.28
CA THR A 129 -3.98 -3.40 -10.11
C THR A 129 -4.05 -4.20 -8.80
N ASP A 130 -4.94 -5.19 -8.73
CA ASP A 130 -5.07 -6.08 -7.57
C ASP A 130 -3.79 -6.92 -7.35
N TRP A 131 -3.14 -7.37 -8.43
CA TRP A 131 -1.86 -8.06 -8.35
C TRP A 131 -0.74 -7.16 -7.75
N PHE A 132 -0.66 -5.88 -8.18
CA PHE A 132 0.30 -4.94 -7.61
C PHE A 132 0.06 -4.75 -6.11
N ILE A 133 -1.19 -4.51 -5.70
CA ILE A 133 -1.55 -4.36 -4.29
C ILE A 133 -1.14 -5.59 -3.50
N GLU A 134 -1.50 -6.79 -3.99
CA GLU A 134 -1.16 -8.03 -3.33
C GLU A 134 0.36 -8.20 -3.21
N LYS A 135 1.10 -7.96 -4.28
CA LYS A 135 2.55 -8.12 -4.31
C LYS A 135 3.25 -7.16 -3.34
N LEU A 136 2.90 -5.87 -3.38
CA LEU A 136 3.52 -4.83 -2.57
C LEU A 136 3.21 -5.00 -1.08
N GLU A 137 1.94 -5.26 -0.74
CA GLU A 137 1.52 -5.41 0.65
C GLU A 137 2.01 -6.72 1.27
N ARG A 138 2.29 -7.76 0.47
CA ARG A 138 2.89 -9.01 0.92
C ARG A 138 4.36 -8.86 1.27
N ASP A 139 5.12 -8.19 0.43
CA ASP A 139 6.60 -8.17 0.51
C ASP A 139 7.13 -7.07 1.45
N LYS A 140 6.24 -6.23 1.99
CA LYS A 140 6.43 -5.22 3.07
C LYS A 140 7.45 -4.10 2.84
N SER A 141 8.33 -4.14 1.98
CA SER A 141 9.27 -3.12 1.51
C SER A 141 10.39 -3.80 0.71
N PRO A 142 10.62 -3.40 -0.51
CA PRO A 142 11.65 -4.01 -1.35
C PRO A 142 13.07 -3.82 -0.80
N ASN A 143 13.31 -2.78 -0.01
CA ASN A 143 14.64 -2.48 0.52
C ASN A 143 15.10 -3.38 1.69
N SER A 144 14.19 -4.08 2.35
CA SER A 144 14.54 -4.95 3.49
C SER A 144 15.00 -6.36 3.08
N GLN A 145 14.94 -6.68 1.79
CA GLN A 145 15.14 -8.05 1.31
C GLN A 145 16.50 -8.31 0.65
N LEU A 146 17.24 -7.24 0.29
CA LEU A 146 18.56 -7.39 -0.32
C LEU A 146 19.60 -7.74 0.75
N SER A 147 20.28 -8.88 0.56
CA SER A 147 21.42 -9.27 1.36
C SER A 147 22.60 -8.30 1.13
N ASN A 148 23.57 -8.29 2.04
CA ASN A 148 24.79 -7.49 1.86
C ASN A 148 25.57 -7.91 0.60
N GLU A 149 25.55 -9.18 0.25
CA GLU A 149 26.22 -9.72 -0.93
C GLU A 149 25.58 -9.17 -2.22
N GLU A 150 24.26 -9.13 -2.28
CA GLU A 150 23.52 -8.54 -3.41
C GLU A 150 23.77 -7.05 -3.53
N LYS A 151 23.78 -6.31 -2.42
CA LYS A 151 24.13 -4.88 -2.41
C LYS A 151 25.54 -4.62 -2.93
N ILE A 152 26.53 -5.41 -2.49
CA ILE A 152 27.92 -5.33 -2.97
C ILE A 152 27.99 -5.69 -4.46
N TYR A 153 27.22 -6.68 -4.88
CA TYR A 153 27.16 -7.05 -6.30
C TYR A 153 26.63 -5.91 -7.18
N ILE A 154 25.52 -5.29 -6.78
CA ILE A 154 24.96 -4.12 -7.48
C ILE A 154 25.98 -3.00 -7.53
N LEU A 155 26.63 -2.67 -6.41
CA LEU A 155 27.67 -1.65 -6.35
C LEU A 155 28.84 -1.93 -7.32
N LYS A 156 29.31 -3.18 -7.37
CA LYS A 156 30.37 -3.60 -8.32
C LYS A 156 29.93 -3.41 -9.77
N ARG A 157 28.68 -3.69 -10.12
CA ARG A 157 28.16 -3.50 -11.48
C ARG A 157 28.08 -2.02 -11.86
N LEU A 158 27.59 -1.18 -10.95
CA LEU A 158 27.57 0.27 -11.16
C LEU A 158 28.99 0.83 -11.33
N GLY A 159 29.92 0.46 -10.46
CA GLY A 159 31.32 0.88 -10.54
C GLY A 159 32.03 0.40 -11.83
N SER A 160 31.69 -0.81 -12.32
CA SER A 160 32.23 -1.32 -13.58
C SER A 160 31.74 -0.52 -14.79
N ALA A 161 30.46 -0.13 -14.79
CA ALA A 161 29.90 0.69 -15.86
C ALA A 161 30.52 2.08 -15.93
N GLU A 162 30.65 2.75 -14.79
CA GLU A 162 31.29 4.04 -14.66
C GLU A 162 32.80 3.95 -15.03
N GLY A 163 33.49 2.91 -14.56
CA GLY A 163 34.88 2.64 -14.86
C GLY A 163 35.15 2.47 -16.36
N LEU A 164 34.27 1.74 -17.07
CA LEU A 164 34.33 1.59 -18.52
C LEU A 164 34.18 2.95 -19.22
N ALA A 165 33.18 3.73 -18.83
CA ALA A 165 32.96 5.06 -19.40
C ALA A 165 34.18 5.99 -19.21
N LYS A 166 34.76 6.01 -18.00
CA LYS A 166 35.98 6.76 -17.67
C LYS A 166 37.22 6.27 -18.48
N PHE A 167 37.38 4.95 -18.58
CA PHE A 167 38.46 4.36 -19.36
C PHE A 167 38.38 4.77 -20.83
N LEU A 168 37.21 4.62 -21.45
CA LEU A 168 37.02 5.00 -22.85
C LEU A 168 37.23 6.51 -23.08
N SER A 169 36.80 7.34 -22.10
CA SER A 169 37.03 8.78 -22.15
C SER A 169 38.50 9.15 -22.17
N SER A 170 39.28 8.47 -21.34
CA SER A 170 40.72 8.73 -21.22
C SER A 170 41.50 8.18 -22.40
N ARG A 171 41.14 6.98 -22.88
CA ARG A 171 41.89 6.28 -23.91
C ARG A 171 41.61 6.80 -25.33
N TYR A 172 40.39 7.25 -25.58
CA TYR A 172 39.91 7.69 -26.89
C TYR A 172 39.30 9.10 -26.82
N PRO A 173 40.11 10.14 -26.51
CA PRO A 173 39.59 11.50 -26.45
C PRO A 173 39.10 11.95 -27.84
N GLY A 174 37.95 12.61 -27.88
CA GLY A 174 37.32 13.11 -29.11
C GLY A 174 36.47 12.12 -29.90
N MET A 175 36.42 10.84 -29.49
CA MET A 175 35.50 9.87 -30.08
C MET A 175 34.06 10.11 -29.61
N LYS A 176 33.12 10.17 -30.56
CA LYS A 176 31.69 10.29 -30.21
C LYS A 176 31.25 9.07 -29.38
N ARG A 177 30.69 9.33 -28.25
CA ARG A 177 30.14 8.29 -27.34
C ARG A 177 28.74 8.67 -26.92
N PHE A 178 27.93 7.64 -26.77
CA PHE A 178 26.63 7.75 -26.15
C PHE A 178 26.76 7.06 -24.79
N GLY A 179 26.73 7.84 -23.74
CA GLY A 179 26.73 7.34 -22.36
C GLY A 179 25.32 7.10 -21.87
N ILE A 180 25.21 6.51 -20.70
CA ILE A 180 23.97 6.30 -19.98
C ILE A 180 23.91 7.15 -18.70
N GLU A 181 24.60 8.28 -18.74
CA GLU A 181 24.72 9.20 -17.60
C GLU A 181 23.33 9.53 -17.04
N GLY A 182 23.13 9.27 -15.74
CA GLY A 182 21.84 9.37 -15.04
C GLY A 182 20.96 8.13 -15.15
N ALA A 183 21.32 7.13 -15.94
CA ALA A 183 20.58 5.85 -16.09
C ALA A 183 21.46 4.62 -15.78
N GLU A 184 22.54 4.79 -15.04
CA GLU A 184 23.50 3.72 -14.72
C GLU A 184 22.84 2.55 -13.96
N SER A 185 21.77 2.82 -13.22
CA SER A 185 20.98 1.79 -12.53
C SER A 185 20.31 0.79 -13.48
N LEU A 186 20.15 1.14 -14.77
CA LEU A 186 19.64 0.21 -15.78
C LEU A 186 20.52 -1.04 -15.93
N ILE A 187 21.83 -0.90 -15.75
CA ILE A 187 22.80 -2.00 -15.94
C ILE A 187 22.58 -3.14 -14.95
N PRO A 188 22.58 -2.93 -13.62
CA PRO A 188 22.32 -4.02 -12.68
C PRO A 188 20.91 -4.58 -12.83
N VAL A 189 19.90 -3.76 -13.14
CA VAL A 189 18.52 -4.21 -13.35
C VAL A 189 18.44 -5.12 -14.57
N SER A 190 18.93 -4.69 -15.73
CA SER A 190 18.93 -5.48 -16.97
C SER A 190 19.72 -6.77 -16.83
N TYR A 191 20.86 -6.73 -16.17
CA TYR A 191 21.67 -7.93 -15.94
C TYR A 191 20.94 -8.97 -15.06
N THR A 192 20.29 -8.51 -14.00
CA THR A 192 19.51 -9.39 -13.11
C THR A 192 18.37 -10.03 -13.87
N HIS A 193 17.69 -9.26 -14.74
CA HIS A 193 16.57 -9.73 -15.53
C HIS A 193 17.00 -10.78 -16.57
N LEU A 194 18.06 -10.51 -17.32
CA LEU A 194 18.62 -11.44 -18.32
C LEU A 194 19.08 -12.74 -17.66
N ARG A 195 19.77 -12.67 -16.52
CA ARG A 195 20.22 -13.86 -15.79
C ARG A 195 19.05 -14.72 -15.29
N ALA A 196 17.95 -14.12 -14.87
CA ALA A 196 16.75 -14.85 -14.47
C ALA A 196 16.14 -15.65 -15.62
N HIS A 197 16.25 -15.18 -16.86
CA HIS A 197 15.81 -15.90 -18.05
C HIS A 197 16.77 -17.04 -18.45
N GLU A 198 18.08 -16.86 -18.28
CA GLU A 198 19.08 -17.91 -18.59
C GLU A 198 18.99 -19.11 -17.62
N THR A 199 18.58 -18.92 -16.39
CA THR A 199 18.44 -20.02 -15.40
C THR A 199 17.15 -20.82 -15.52
N ASN A 200 16.21 -20.41 -16.37
CA ASN A 200 14.93 -21.10 -16.62
C ASN A 200 14.92 -21.82 -17.98
N SER A 201 16.06 -21.96 -18.65
CA SER A 201 16.26 -22.74 -19.91
C SER A 201 16.99 -24.09 -19.61
#